data_7ca180c160e6d54c7eba288696a438e2
#
_entry.id   7ca180c160e6d54c7eba288696a438e2
#
_cell.length_a   1.000
_cell.length_b   1.000
_cell.length_c   1.000
_cell.angle_alpha   90.00
_cell.angle_beta   90.00
_cell.angle_gamma   90.00
#
_symmetry.space_group_name_H-M   'P 1'
#
loop_
_entity.id
_entity.type
_entity.pdbx_description
1 polymer ?
#
loop_
_entity_poly.entity_id
_entity_poly.type
_entity_poly.pdbx_seq_one_letter_code
_entity_poly.pdbx_strand_id
1 'polypeptide(L)'
;MARVIRWQLAKRRLGNHSVKTRSEIKMTTAKMYKQKGTGKARHGSGSVSQFRGGGMAHGPVLHSHSHNLNKKVRKLGLKSALSDKFKLGKLIILDSSKCDGKTSTLKKKLDDMGVGKTLVISGSEVETNFVKAANNIKNLDLLSYKGINVYDIVKKENLIIIDDALKFVEERLS
;
A
#
# COMPACT_ATOMS: atom_id res chain seq x y z
N MET A 1 -15.21 -4.83 -2.15
CA MET A 1 -13.75 -4.99 -1.92
C MET A 1 -12.89 -4.12 -2.83
N ALA A 2 -13.01 -4.16 -4.16
CA ALA A 2 -12.12 -3.44 -5.11
C ALA A 2 -11.95 -1.93 -4.84
N ARG A 3 -13.03 -1.20 -4.49
CA ARG A 3 -12.96 0.22 -4.13
C ARG A 3 -12.07 0.49 -2.92
N VAL A 4 -12.15 -0.39 -1.89
CA VAL A 4 -11.33 -0.26 -0.67
C VAL A 4 -9.87 -0.54 -0.96
N ILE A 5 -9.57 -1.58 -1.75
CA ILE A 5 -8.20 -1.92 -2.18
C ILE A 5 -7.59 -0.75 -2.96
N ARG A 6 -8.32 -0.20 -3.94
CA ARG A 6 -7.88 0.95 -4.73
C ARG A 6 -7.59 2.17 -3.84
N TRP A 7 -8.45 2.43 -2.86
CA TRP A 7 -8.25 3.50 -1.88
C TRP A 7 -7.00 3.29 -1.02
N GLN A 8 -6.76 2.06 -0.54
CA GLN A 8 -5.57 1.72 0.25
C GLN A 8 -4.28 1.87 -0.56
N LEU A 9 -4.28 1.39 -1.80
CA LEU A 9 -3.14 1.52 -2.70
C LEU A 9 -2.86 2.98 -3.07
N ALA A 10 -3.90 3.77 -3.33
CA ALA A 10 -3.75 5.20 -3.62
C ALA A 10 -3.11 5.96 -2.45
N LYS A 11 -3.45 5.63 -1.19
CA LYS A 11 -2.83 6.21 0.00
C LYS A 11 -1.34 5.89 0.16
N ARG A 12 -0.88 4.76 -0.37
CA ARG A 12 0.55 4.37 -0.31
C ARG A 12 1.42 5.12 -1.33
N ARG A 13 0.79 5.74 -2.35
CA ARG A 13 1.51 6.48 -3.37
C ARG A 13 1.99 7.83 -2.81
N LEU A 14 3.28 8.09 -2.91
CA LEU A 14 3.90 9.32 -2.41
C LEU A 14 3.58 10.53 -3.31
N GLY A 15 3.46 10.33 -4.63
CA GLY A 15 3.19 11.40 -5.59
C GLY A 15 4.31 12.44 -5.71
N ASN A 16 5.54 12.06 -5.42
CA ASN A 16 6.72 12.92 -5.38
C ASN A 16 7.42 13.08 -6.74
N HIS A 17 6.72 12.81 -7.83
CA HIS A 17 7.22 12.98 -9.19
C HIS A 17 6.96 14.41 -9.68
N SER A 18 7.99 15.05 -10.21
CA SER A 18 7.92 16.39 -10.75
C SER A 18 8.94 16.59 -11.86
N VAL A 19 8.62 17.41 -12.81
CA VAL A 19 9.53 17.87 -13.85
C VAL A 19 9.69 19.38 -13.79
N LYS A 20 10.80 19.90 -14.27
CA LYS A 20 11.04 21.33 -14.29
C LYS A 20 10.31 21.99 -15.46
N THR A 21 9.51 22.99 -15.16
CA THR A 21 8.88 23.87 -16.12
C THR A 21 9.88 24.90 -16.67
N ARG A 22 9.52 25.64 -17.70
CA ARG A 22 10.41 26.66 -18.29
C ARG A 22 10.85 27.76 -17.31
N SER A 23 10.09 28.00 -16.23
CA SER A 23 10.42 28.97 -15.20
C SER A 23 11.39 28.43 -14.13
N GLU A 24 11.49 27.11 -14.00
CA GLU A 24 12.31 26.42 -13.00
C GLU A 24 13.68 25.97 -13.54
N ILE A 25 13.85 26.03 -14.86
CA ILE A 25 15.13 25.69 -15.48
C ILE A 25 16.10 26.85 -15.29
N LYS A 26 17.35 26.49 -14.98
CA LYS A 26 18.46 27.43 -14.83
C LYS A 26 18.98 27.84 -16.21
N MET A 27 18.30 28.78 -16.88
CA MET A 27 18.62 29.26 -18.21
C MET A 27 18.22 30.73 -18.31
N THR A 28 18.83 31.48 -19.26
CA THR A 28 18.47 32.89 -19.51
C THR A 28 17.00 33.02 -19.94
N THR A 29 16.30 33.97 -19.36
CA THR A 29 14.94 34.36 -19.75
C THR A 29 14.90 35.42 -20.84
N ALA A 30 16.04 35.96 -21.23
CA ALA A 30 16.14 36.97 -22.28
C ALA A 30 15.65 36.43 -23.62
N LYS A 31 15.07 37.30 -24.44
CA LYS A 31 14.70 37.01 -25.81
C LYS A 31 15.94 36.67 -26.64
N MET A 32 15.92 35.57 -27.39
CA MET A 32 17.09 35.05 -28.13
C MET A 32 17.60 36.06 -29.18
N TYR A 33 16.72 36.74 -29.87
CA TYR A 33 17.03 37.72 -30.91
C TYR A 33 15.86 38.68 -31.15
N LYS A 34 16.09 39.71 -31.92
CA LYS A 34 15.09 40.74 -32.27
C LYS A 34 13.86 40.16 -32.95
N GLN A 35 12.67 40.76 -32.75
CA GLN A 35 11.38 40.28 -33.25
C GLN A 35 11.30 40.21 -34.78
N LYS A 36 12.02 41.13 -35.47
CA LYS A 36 12.05 41.25 -36.94
C LYS A 36 13.48 41.51 -37.41
N GLY A 37 13.75 41.30 -38.72
CA GLY A 37 15.04 41.62 -39.35
C GLY A 37 16.10 40.51 -39.21
N THR A 38 15.76 39.29 -38.75
CA THR A 38 16.71 38.19 -38.60
C THR A 38 16.54 37.05 -39.63
N GLY A 39 15.47 37.10 -40.44
CA GLY A 39 15.15 36.00 -41.38
C GLY A 39 14.81 34.64 -40.72
N LYS A 40 14.80 34.58 -39.37
CA LYS A 40 14.54 33.35 -38.58
C LYS A 40 13.14 33.36 -37.99
N ALA A 41 12.66 32.20 -37.60
CA ALA A 41 11.38 32.06 -36.87
C ALA A 41 11.41 32.87 -35.57
N ARG A 42 10.25 33.45 -35.20
CA ARG A 42 10.13 34.24 -33.99
C ARG A 42 10.14 33.38 -32.73
N HIS A 43 11.11 33.60 -31.85
CA HIS A 43 11.21 32.90 -30.57
C HIS A 43 11.34 33.85 -29.40
N GLY A 44 10.93 33.39 -28.21
CA GLY A 44 11.17 34.07 -26.95
C GLY A 44 12.53 33.66 -26.38
N SER A 45 12.54 33.15 -25.15
CA SER A 45 13.75 32.66 -24.50
C SER A 45 14.10 31.23 -24.95
N GLY A 46 15.33 30.81 -24.70
CA GLY A 46 15.77 29.43 -24.98
C GLY A 46 15.19 28.38 -24.06
N SER A 47 14.55 28.80 -22.94
CA SER A 47 13.98 27.88 -21.94
C SER A 47 12.65 27.24 -22.35
N VAL A 48 12.07 27.60 -23.52
CA VAL A 48 10.79 27.05 -23.96
C VAL A 48 10.90 25.56 -24.32
N SER A 49 9.79 24.84 -24.18
CA SER A 49 9.73 23.38 -24.31
C SER A 49 10.08 22.83 -25.69
N GLN A 50 10.03 23.63 -26.73
CA GLN A 50 10.37 23.24 -28.11
C GLN A 50 11.87 23.12 -28.37
N PHE A 51 12.72 23.63 -27.48
CA PHE A 51 14.18 23.53 -27.62
C PHE A 51 14.75 22.39 -26.77
N ARG A 52 15.86 21.83 -27.22
CA ARG A 52 16.63 20.88 -26.40
C ARG A 52 17.14 21.57 -25.13
N GLY A 53 16.95 20.94 -23.98
CA GLY A 53 17.28 21.53 -22.68
C GLY A 53 16.24 22.53 -22.17
N GLY A 54 15.17 22.81 -22.92
CA GLY A 54 14.04 23.60 -22.47
C GLY A 54 13.18 22.89 -21.42
N GLY A 55 12.25 23.64 -20.78
CA GLY A 55 11.36 23.10 -19.77
C GLY A 55 10.30 22.17 -20.32
N MET A 56 9.82 21.27 -19.50
CA MET A 56 8.72 20.39 -19.87
C MET A 56 7.39 21.17 -19.85
N ALA A 57 6.60 21.02 -20.93
CA ALA A 57 5.23 21.50 -20.96
C ALA A 57 4.28 20.38 -20.48
N HIS A 58 3.36 20.70 -19.56
CA HIS A 58 2.34 19.76 -19.06
C HIS A 58 2.89 18.46 -18.48
N GLY A 59 4.05 18.52 -17.85
CA GLY A 59 4.64 17.36 -17.18
C GLY A 59 3.99 17.05 -15.82
N PRO A 60 4.38 15.94 -15.18
CA PRO A 60 3.89 15.59 -13.86
C PRO A 60 4.30 16.62 -12.81
N VAL A 61 3.39 16.90 -11.88
CA VAL A 61 3.59 17.80 -10.74
C VAL A 61 3.39 17.05 -9.44
N LEU A 62 3.99 17.56 -8.37
CA LEU A 62 3.79 17.01 -7.02
C LEU A 62 2.32 17.09 -6.64
N HIS A 63 1.70 15.95 -6.37
CA HIS A 63 0.33 15.89 -5.87
C HIS A 63 0.07 14.63 -5.06
N SER A 64 -0.83 14.71 -4.10
CA SER A 64 -1.28 13.56 -3.34
C SER A 64 -2.27 12.72 -4.15
N HIS A 65 -2.07 11.40 -4.18
CA HIS A 65 -3.03 10.47 -4.76
C HIS A 65 -4.13 10.03 -3.77
N SER A 66 -4.05 10.47 -2.50
CA SER A 66 -5.02 10.09 -1.49
C SER A 66 -6.39 10.70 -1.79
N HIS A 67 -7.42 9.94 -1.53
CA HIS A 67 -8.81 10.38 -1.61
C HIS A 67 -9.61 9.83 -0.41
N ASN A 68 -10.76 10.40 -0.15
CA ASN A 68 -11.61 9.96 0.94
C ASN A 68 -12.54 8.82 0.51
N LEU A 69 -12.75 7.87 1.42
CA LEU A 69 -13.73 6.80 1.28
C LEU A 69 -14.57 6.73 2.55
N ASN A 70 -15.90 6.64 2.40
CA ASN A 70 -16.83 6.63 3.52
C ASN A 70 -16.52 5.50 4.51
N LYS A 71 -16.63 5.77 5.82
CA LYS A 71 -16.39 4.79 6.89
C LYS A 71 -17.23 3.53 6.71
N LYS A 72 -18.54 3.66 6.41
CA LYS A 72 -19.46 2.53 6.16
C LYS A 72 -18.99 1.64 5.01
N VAL A 73 -18.48 2.24 3.91
CA VAL A 73 -17.97 1.47 2.74
C VAL A 73 -16.70 0.71 3.10
N ARG A 74 -15.79 1.32 3.90
CA ARG A 74 -14.58 0.63 4.39
C ARG A 74 -14.93 -0.57 5.28
N LYS A 75 -15.89 -0.40 6.18
CA LYS A 75 -16.41 -1.43 7.08
C LYS A 75 -17.06 -2.58 6.29
N LEU A 76 -17.93 -2.25 5.33
CA LEU A 76 -18.55 -3.23 4.44
C LEU A 76 -17.51 -4.01 3.63
N GLY A 77 -16.46 -3.33 3.14
CA GLY A 77 -15.37 -3.98 2.41
C GLY A 77 -14.60 -4.98 3.27
N LEU A 78 -14.37 -4.67 4.55
CA LEU A 78 -13.73 -5.59 5.49
C LEU A 78 -14.62 -6.79 5.80
N LYS A 79 -15.92 -6.56 6.07
CA LYS A 79 -16.90 -7.63 6.26
C LYS A 79 -16.93 -8.60 5.05
N SER A 80 -16.96 -8.04 3.84
CA SER A 80 -16.96 -8.85 2.61
C SER A 80 -15.68 -9.68 2.46
N ALA A 81 -14.50 -9.13 2.80
CA ALA A 81 -13.23 -9.84 2.71
C ALA A 81 -13.15 -11.02 3.69
N LEU A 82 -13.63 -10.83 4.92
CA LEU A 82 -13.71 -11.90 5.93
C LEU A 82 -14.73 -12.98 5.51
N SER A 83 -15.90 -12.57 5.02
CA SER A 83 -16.93 -13.51 4.54
C SER A 83 -16.44 -14.36 3.37
N ASP A 84 -15.64 -13.79 2.46
CA ASP A 84 -15.03 -14.54 1.36
C ASP A 84 -14.04 -15.60 1.87
N LYS A 85 -13.18 -15.23 2.85
CA LYS A 85 -12.25 -16.20 3.46
C LYS A 85 -12.98 -17.32 4.17
N PHE A 86 -14.04 -16.99 4.88
CA PHE A 86 -14.88 -17.97 5.55
C PHE A 86 -15.57 -18.93 4.55
N LYS A 87 -16.20 -18.41 3.51
CA LYS A 87 -16.85 -19.20 2.46
C LYS A 87 -15.89 -20.16 1.74
N LEU A 88 -14.63 -19.74 1.55
CA LEU A 88 -13.60 -20.55 0.92
C LEU A 88 -12.95 -21.57 1.87
N GLY A 89 -13.36 -21.62 3.15
CA GLY A 89 -12.72 -22.47 4.17
C GLY A 89 -11.27 -22.09 4.48
N LYS A 90 -10.89 -20.85 4.20
CA LYS A 90 -9.51 -20.34 4.37
C LYS A 90 -9.36 -19.43 5.59
N LEU A 91 -10.32 -19.43 6.50
CA LEU A 91 -10.29 -18.74 7.77
C LEU A 91 -10.11 -19.75 8.89
N ILE A 92 -9.05 -19.58 9.67
CA ILE A 92 -8.69 -20.46 10.79
C ILE A 92 -8.63 -19.62 12.05
N ILE A 93 -9.16 -20.12 13.14
CA ILE A 93 -9.06 -19.50 14.46
C ILE A 93 -8.09 -20.32 15.28
N LEU A 94 -7.14 -19.67 15.94
CA LEU A 94 -6.18 -20.30 16.86
C LEU A 94 -6.38 -19.75 18.28
N ASP A 95 -6.39 -20.62 19.26
CA ASP A 95 -6.59 -20.26 20.67
C ASP A 95 -5.43 -19.44 21.24
N SER A 96 -4.19 -19.70 20.78
CA SER A 96 -3.02 -18.99 21.30
C SER A 96 -1.89 -18.90 20.28
N SER A 97 -1.04 -17.87 20.47
CA SER A 97 0.19 -17.64 19.69
C SER A 97 1.44 -18.21 20.31
N LYS A 98 1.33 -19.10 21.30
CA LYS A 98 2.48 -19.63 22.05
C LYS A 98 3.44 -20.42 21.18
N CYS A 99 4.70 -20.00 21.15
CA CYS A 99 5.75 -20.58 20.33
C CYS A 99 7.11 -20.48 21.02
N ASP A 100 7.94 -21.50 20.86
CA ASP A 100 9.30 -21.56 21.43
C ASP A 100 10.30 -20.58 20.78
N GLY A 101 9.85 -19.73 19.88
CA GLY A 101 10.68 -18.77 19.15
C GLY A 101 11.51 -19.36 18.00
N LYS A 102 11.46 -20.67 17.78
CA LYS A 102 12.15 -21.34 16.66
C LYS A 102 11.30 -21.27 15.39
N THR A 103 11.88 -20.70 14.34
CA THR A 103 11.21 -20.59 13.02
C THR A 103 10.92 -21.95 12.40
N SER A 104 11.80 -22.94 12.60
CA SER A 104 11.61 -24.30 12.06
C SER A 104 10.40 -25.02 12.65
N THR A 105 10.16 -24.87 13.95
CA THR A 105 8.98 -25.47 14.62
C THR A 105 7.69 -24.78 14.21
N LEU A 106 7.69 -23.45 14.09
CA LEU A 106 6.52 -22.70 13.62
C LEU A 106 6.20 -23.04 12.17
N LYS A 107 7.22 -23.14 11.32
CA LYS A 107 7.03 -23.50 9.90
C LYS A 107 6.44 -24.90 9.76
N LYS A 108 6.95 -25.90 10.49
CA LYS A 108 6.40 -27.25 10.48
C LYS A 108 4.93 -27.27 10.88
N LYS A 109 4.55 -26.56 11.96
CA LYS A 109 3.15 -26.45 12.39
C LYS A 109 2.25 -25.86 11.30
N LEU A 110 2.71 -24.84 10.57
CA LEU A 110 1.96 -24.24 9.47
C LEU A 110 1.87 -25.19 8.26
N ASP A 111 2.93 -25.90 7.94
CA ASP A 111 2.96 -26.89 6.86
C ASP A 111 2.03 -28.08 7.18
N ASP A 112 1.99 -28.55 8.43
CA ASP A 112 1.08 -29.60 8.91
C ASP A 112 -0.40 -29.17 8.81
N MET A 113 -0.70 -27.87 9.02
CA MET A 113 -2.04 -27.32 8.80
C MET A 113 -2.37 -27.12 7.30
N GLY A 114 -1.44 -27.36 6.39
CA GLY A 114 -1.63 -27.16 4.95
C GLY A 114 -1.80 -25.70 4.53
N VAL A 115 -1.32 -24.75 5.34
CA VAL A 115 -1.48 -23.33 5.07
C VAL A 115 -0.24 -22.76 4.36
N GLY A 116 -0.44 -22.28 3.13
CA GLY A 116 0.61 -21.65 2.31
C GLY A 116 0.81 -20.17 2.66
N LYS A 117 0.43 -19.27 1.74
CA LYS A 117 0.54 -17.82 1.97
C LYS A 117 -0.48 -17.35 3.00
N THR A 118 -0.03 -17.02 4.20
CA THR A 118 -0.89 -16.78 5.36
C THR A 118 -0.74 -15.40 5.93
N LEU A 119 -1.87 -14.81 6.34
CA LEU A 119 -1.93 -13.62 7.18
C LEU A 119 -2.36 -14.04 8.59
N VAL A 120 -1.61 -13.66 9.59
CA VAL A 120 -1.96 -13.87 11.00
C VAL A 120 -2.39 -12.55 11.61
N ILE A 121 -3.54 -12.55 12.27
CA ILE A 121 -4.04 -11.39 13.03
C ILE A 121 -3.94 -11.71 14.52
N SER A 122 -3.21 -10.88 15.23
CA SER A 122 -2.98 -11.00 16.66
C SER A 122 -3.78 -9.99 17.47
N GLY A 123 -3.97 -10.29 18.74
CA GLY A 123 -4.57 -9.39 19.73
C GLY A 123 -3.70 -8.20 20.09
N SER A 124 -3.92 -7.64 21.28
CA SER A 124 -3.18 -6.49 21.81
C SER A 124 -1.77 -6.86 22.21
N GLU A 125 -1.58 -8.01 22.80
CA GLU A 125 -0.29 -8.52 23.26
C GLU A 125 0.13 -9.72 22.42
N VAL A 126 1.28 -9.61 21.79
CA VAL A 126 1.86 -10.69 20.99
C VAL A 126 3.15 -11.13 21.64
N GLU A 127 3.34 -12.41 21.82
CA GLU A 127 4.60 -12.94 22.31
C GLU A 127 5.76 -12.54 21.40
N THR A 128 6.79 -11.94 21.99
CA THR A 128 7.98 -11.49 21.24
C THR A 128 8.66 -12.63 20.49
N ASN A 129 8.62 -13.84 21.03
CA ASN A 129 9.17 -15.05 20.41
C ASN A 129 8.39 -15.42 19.15
N PHE A 130 7.05 -15.33 19.18
CA PHE A 130 6.22 -15.57 18.01
C PHE A 130 6.48 -14.54 16.90
N VAL A 131 6.60 -13.25 17.25
CA VAL A 131 6.91 -12.18 16.29
C VAL A 131 8.26 -12.43 15.60
N LYS A 132 9.30 -12.77 16.37
CA LYS A 132 10.64 -13.07 15.84
C LYS A 132 10.61 -14.28 14.89
N ALA A 133 9.90 -15.34 15.27
CA ALA A 133 9.76 -16.53 14.44
C ALA A 133 8.95 -16.26 13.16
N ALA A 134 7.82 -15.57 13.26
CA ALA A 134 6.93 -15.25 12.16
C ALA A 134 7.57 -14.35 11.10
N ASN A 135 8.28 -13.30 11.52
CA ASN A 135 8.90 -12.34 10.60
C ASN A 135 9.96 -12.96 9.67
N ASN A 136 10.56 -14.07 10.07
CA ASN A 136 11.57 -14.76 9.25
C ASN A 136 10.96 -15.78 8.27
N ILE A 137 9.67 -16.05 8.34
CA ILE A 137 9.00 -17.00 7.46
C ILE A 137 8.49 -16.28 6.21
N LYS A 138 9.04 -16.65 5.06
CA LYS A 138 8.56 -16.13 3.77
C LYS A 138 7.09 -16.51 3.58
N ASN A 139 6.26 -15.60 3.12
CA ASN A 139 4.82 -15.76 2.91
C ASN A 139 3.93 -15.71 4.16
N LEU A 140 4.48 -15.58 5.35
CA LEU A 140 3.73 -15.31 6.57
C LEU A 140 3.81 -13.80 6.88
N ASP A 141 2.67 -13.15 6.99
CA ASP A 141 2.61 -11.75 7.43
C ASP A 141 1.83 -11.71 8.76
N LEU A 142 2.35 -10.96 9.72
CA LEU A 142 1.73 -10.77 11.03
C LEU A 142 1.21 -9.33 11.15
N LEU A 143 -0.05 -9.16 11.52
CA LEU A 143 -0.67 -7.88 11.78
C LEU A 143 -1.37 -7.89 13.14
N SER A 144 -1.28 -6.78 13.87
CA SER A 144 -2.15 -6.58 15.03
C SER A 144 -3.60 -6.32 14.58
N TYR A 145 -4.57 -6.54 15.46
CA TYR A 145 -5.98 -6.29 15.18
C TYR A 145 -6.25 -4.85 14.70
N LYS A 146 -5.47 -3.86 15.17
CA LYS A 146 -5.55 -2.46 14.70
C LYS A 146 -5.16 -2.30 13.24
N GLY A 147 -4.21 -3.12 12.78
CA GLY A 147 -3.68 -3.10 11.41
C GLY A 147 -4.50 -3.88 10.39
N ILE A 148 -5.56 -4.60 10.80
CA ILE A 148 -6.37 -5.40 9.88
C ILE A 148 -6.90 -4.54 8.73
N ASN A 149 -6.67 -5.00 7.50
CA ASN A 149 -7.07 -4.29 6.30
C ASN A 149 -7.42 -5.24 5.15
N VAL A 150 -8.22 -4.76 4.22
CA VAL A 150 -8.77 -5.56 3.10
C VAL A 150 -7.69 -6.02 2.14
N TYR A 151 -6.69 -5.17 1.86
CA TYR A 151 -5.64 -5.48 0.91
C TYR A 151 -4.82 -6.70 1.33
N ASP A 152 -4.35 -6.73 2.58
CA ASP A 152 -3.51 -7.82 3.06
C ASP A 152 -4.31 -9.12 3.23
N ILE A 153 -5.59 -9.05 3.63
CA ILE A 153 -6.49 -10.23 3.66
C ILE A 153 -6.64 -10.84 2.27
N VAL A 154 -6.87 -10.03 1.24
CA VAL A 154 -7.09 -10.53 -0.12
C VAL A 154 -5.78 -11.02 -0.75
N LYS A 155 -4.65 -10.39 -0.42
CA LYS A 155 -3.32 -10.73 -0.94
C LYS A 155 -2.86 -12.14 -0.52
N LYS A 156 -3.23 -12.57 0.68
CA LYS A 156 -2.87 -13.88 1.23
C LYS A 156 -3.96 -14.91 0.97
N GLU A 157 -3.58 -16.17 0.86
CA GLU A 157 -4.51 -17.26 0.62
C GLU A 157 -5.30 -17.61 1.88
N ASN A 158 -4.60 -17.77 3.00
CA ASN A 158 -5.18 -18.13 4.27
C ASN A 158 -5.16 -16.97 5.26
N LEU A 159 -6.15 -16.94 6.13
CA LEU A 159 -6.28 -15.97 7.21
C LEU A 159 -6.37 -16.73 8.54
N ILE A 160 -5.46 -16.43 9.44
CA ILE A 160 -5.46 -16.95 10.79
C ILE A 160 -5.79 -15.81 11.74
N ILE A 161 -6.75 -16.00 12.60
CA ILE A 161 -7.11 -15.02 13.65
C ILE A 161 -6.86 -15.70 14.99
N ILE A 162 -6.09 -15.05 15.86
CA ILE A 162 -5.89 -15.51 17.24
C ILE A 162 -7.11 -15.09 18.06
N ASP A 163 -7.58 -15.94 18.96
CA ASP A 163 -8.81 -15.75 19.73
C ASP A 163 -8.87 -14.37 20.42
N ASP A 164 -7.77 -13.92 21.01
CA ASP A 164 -7.65 -12.59 21.62
C ASP A 164 -8.00 -11.45 20.65
N ALA A 165 -7.82 -11.64 19.34
CA ALA A 165 -8.11 -10.63 18.34
C ALA A 165 -9.60 -10.61 17.93
N LEU A 166 -10.34 -11.71 18.12
CA LEU A 166 -11.71 -11.84 17.64
C LEU A 166 -12.63 -10.76 18.18
N LYS A 167 -12.63 -10.56 19.50
CA LYS A 167 -13.47 -9.55 20.17
C LYS A 167 -13.26 -8.15 19.59
N PHE A 168 -11.99 -7.76 19.37
CA PHE A 168 -11.64 -6.45 18.79
C PHE A 168 -12.05 -6.33 17.32
N VAL A 169 -11.99 -7.44 16.56
CA VAL A 169 -12.43 -7.46 15.17
C VAL A 169 -13.95 -7.33 15.08
N GLU A 170 -14.71 -7.99 15.94
CA GLU A 170 -16.15 -7.90 16.04
C GLU A 170 -16.60 -6.49 16.42
N GLU A 171 -16.02 -5.91 17.47
CA GLU A 171 -16.30 -4.53 17.89
C GLU A 171 -16.03 -3.53 16.75
N ARG A 172 -14.95 -3.70 16.02
CA ARG A 172 -14.62 -2.85 14.86
C ARG A 172 -15.63 -3.01 13.73
N LEU A 173 -16.28 -4.18 13.62
CA LEU A 173 -17.28 -4.49 12.59
C LEU A 173 -18.72 -4.24 13.04
N SER A 174 -18.99 -4.10 14.29
CA SER A 174 -20.29 -3.64 14.82
C SER A 174 -20.58 -2.20 14.45
#